data_add1e1ee44fbba9d4846e651f010e7d5
#
_entry.id   add1e1ee44fbba9d4846e651f010e7d5
#
_cell.length_a   1.000
_cell.length_b   1.000
_cell.length_c   1.000
_cell.angle_alpha   90.00
_cell.angle_beta   90.00
_cell.angle_gamma   90.00
#
_symmetry.space_group_name_H-M   'P 1'
#
loop_
_entity.id
_entity.type
_entity.pdbx_description
1 polymer ?
#
loop_
_entity_poly.entity_id
_entity_poly.type
_entity_poly.pdbx_seq_one_letter_code
_entity_poly.pdbx_strand_id
1 'polypeptide(L)'
;MPVEIGYFTLCVPDVDKGAQFYGGVFGWTFDSSPASHPYRHINNTGLPGGLVSHDQKEGVLRPYYRVDDIAAAVAKVRALGGRADEITKSESGLGCLCHDDQGVPFHLWQPAPGF
;
A
#
# COMPACT_ATOMS: atom_id res chain seq x y z
N MET A 1 2.55 21.38 -3.62
CA MET A 1 1.58 20.68 -2.77
C MET A 1 2.24 19.55 -2.03
N PRO A 2 2.08 19.47 -0.71
CA PRO A 2 2.60 18.31 0.02
C PRO A 2 1.90 17.03 -0.43
N VAL A 3 2.65 15.95 -0.44
CA VAL A 3 2.13 14.63 -0.77
C VAL A 3 1.45 14.04 0.45
N GLU A 4 0.34 13.38 0.24
CA GLU A 4 -0.45 12.76 1.30
C GLU A 4 -0.50 11.25 1.14
N ILE A 5 -0.72 10.55 2.25
CA ILE A 5 -0.97 9.12 2.22
C ILE A 5 -2.37 8.91 1.62
N GLY A 6 -2.45 8.16 0.51
CA GLY A 6 -3.71 7.88 -0.16
C GLY A 6 -4.23 6.48 0.08
N TYR A 7 -3.40 5.59 0.59
CA TYR A 7 -3.75 4.19 0.82
C TYR A 7 -2.71 3.56 1.72
N PHE A 8 -3.06 2.47 2.41
CA PHE A 8 -2.07 1.69 3.14
C PHE A 8 -2.34 0.19 2.98
N THR A 9 -1.30 -0.61 3.13
CA THR A 9 -1.45 -2.05 3.26
C THR A 9 -0.85 -2.51 4.57
N LEU A 10 -1.56 -3.38 5.24
CA LEU A 10 -1.08 -4.06 6.43
C LEU A 10 -0.77 -5.50 6.04
N CYS A 11 0.50 -5.86 6.04
CA CYS A 11 0.96 -7.16 5.61
C CYS A 11 0.94 -8.12 6.80
N VAL A 12 0.17 -9.18 6.69
CA VAL A 12 0.03 -10.19 7.76
C VAL A 12 0.27 -11.57 7.17
N PRO A 13 0.77 -12.52 7.96
CA PRO A 13 0.97 -13.88 7.46
C PRO A 13 -0.32 -14.59 7.03
N ASP A 14 -1.42 -14.34 7.74
CA ASP A 14 -2.71 -14.96 7.47
C ASP A 14 -3.79 -13.89 7.45
N VAL A 15 -4.31 -13.61 6.25
CA VAL A 15 -5.29 -12.54 6.03
C VAL A 15 -6.60 -12.81 6.76
N ASP A 16 -7.07 -14.07 6.80
CA ASP A 16 -8.33 -14.39 7.48
C ASP A 16 -8.22 -14.20 8.99
N LYS A 17 -7.14 -14.63 9.59
CA LYS A 17 -6.88 -14.37 11.00
C LYS A 17 -6.71 -12.89 11.30
N GLY A 18 -6.04 -12.18 10.41
CA GLY A 18 -5.88 -10.73 10.52
C GLY A 18 -7.22 -10.01 10.51
N ALA A 19 -8.11 -10.40 9.59
CA ALA A 19 -9.44 -9.81 9.51
C ALA A 19 -10.24 -10.04 10.80
N GLN A 20 -10.16 -11.23 11.38
CA GLN A 20 -10.83 -11.52 12.65
C GLN A 20 -10.27 -10.68 13.79
N PHE A 21 -8.97 -10.57 13.85
CA PHE A 21 -8.30 -9.81 14.92
C PHE A 21 -8.64 -8.32 14.82
N TYR A 22 -8.36 -7.71 13.68
CA TYR A 22 -8.55 -6.27 13.51
C TYR A 22 -10.03 -5.89 13.45
N GLY A 23 -10.88 -6.76 12.93
CA GLY A 23 -12.32 -6.56 13.00
C GLY A 23 -12.82 -6.55 14.42
N GLY A 24 -12.31 -7.47 15.26
CA GLY A 24 -12.71 -7.54 16.66
C GLY A 24 -12.17 -6.40 17.51
N VAL A 25 -10.94 -5.96 17.26
CA VAL A 25 -10.30 -4.91 18.07
C VAL A 25 -10.70 -3.51 17.60
N PHE A 26 -10.70 -3.27 16.28
CA PHE A 26 -10.89 -1.93 15.70
C PHE A 26 -12.26 -1.70 15.11
N GLY A 27 -13.09 -2.74 15.02
CA GLY A 27 -14.40 -2.59 14.38
C GLY A 27 -14.32 -2.49 12.87
N TRP A 28 -13.21 -2.83 12.25
CA TRP A 28 -13.06 -2.81 10.80
C TRP A 28 -13.93 -3.89 10.14
N THR A 29 -14.46 -3.56 8.97
CA THR A 29 -15.15 -4.53 8.12
C THR A 29 -14.37 -4.72 6.83
N PHE A 30 -14.48 -5.91 6.24
CA PHE A 30 -13.64 -6.31 5.13
C PHE A 30 -14.48 -6.89 4.00
N ASP A 31 -13.98 -6.71 2.76
CA ASP A 31 -14.52 -7.42 1.59
C ASP A 31 -14.10 -8.88 1.63
N SER A 32 -14.86 -9.71 0.92
CA SER A 32 -14.48 -11.11 0.72
C SER A 32 -13.25 -11.18 -0.18
N SER A 33 -12.30 -12.02 0.20
CA SER A 33 -11.10 -12.25 -0.59
C SER A 33 -11.37 -13.37 -1.61
N PRO A 34 -10.99 -13.20 -2.88
CA PRO A 34 -10.96 -14.33 -3.81
C PRO A 34 -9.97 -15.39 -3.30
N ALA A 35 -10.30 -16.66 -3.46
CA ALA A 35 -9.45 -17.75 -2.96
C ALA A 35 -8.04 -17.72 -3.55
N SER A 36 -7.88 -17.20 -4.76
CA SER A 36 -6.60 -17.13 -5.46
C SER A 36 -5.77 -15.89 -5.10
N HIS A 37 -6.31 -14.98 -4.29
CA HIS A 37 -5.65 -13.71 -4.05
C HIS A 37 -5.90 -13.26 -2.60
N PRO A 38 -4.99 -13.57 -1.68
CA PRO A 38 -5.19 -13.28 -0.26
C PRO A 38 -5.05 -11.79 0.05
N TYR A 39 -6.13 -11.08 -0.19
CA TYR A 39 -6.24 -9.64 0.02
C TYR A 39 -7.65 -9.31 0.46
N ARG A 40 -7.81 -8.45 1.46
CA ARG A 40 -9.10 -7.93 1.86
C ARG A 40 -9.06 -6.42 2.02
N HIS A 41 -9.94 -5.75 1.30
CA HIS A 41 -10.10 -4.31 1.45
C HIS A 41 -10.81 -3.98 2.76
N ILE A 42 -10.38 -2.92 3.44
CA ILE A 42 -11.02 -2.42 4.65
C ILE A 42 -12.09 -1.42 4.22
N ASN A 43 -13.35 -1.69 4.58
CA ASN A 43 -14.49 -0.95 4.02
C ASN A 43 -14.87 0.33 4.75
N ASN A 44 -14.49 0.47 6.01
CA ASN A 44 -15.07 1.49 6.88
C ASN A 44 -14.05 2.42 7.53
N THR A 45 -12.96 2.69 6.84
CA THR A 45 -11.96 3.68 7.31
C THR A 45 -11.95 4.88 6.38
N GLY A 46 -11.67 6.07 6.95
CA GLY A 46 -11.55 7.29 6.16
C GLY A 46 -10.37 7.24 5.21
N LEU A 47 -9.23 6.72 5.65
CA LEU A 47 -8.09 6.42 4.79
C LEU A 47 -8.27 4.98 4.27
N PRO A 48 -8.40 4.77 2.95
CA PRO A 48 -8.58 3.41 2.45
C PRO A 48 -7.34 2.56 2.67
N GLY A 49 -7.56 1.28 2.92
CA GLY A 49 -6.48 0.33 3.15
C GLY A 49 -6.92 -1.10 2.96
N GLY A 50 -5.96 -2.01 3.08
CA GLY A 50 -6.23 -3.43 2.93
C GLY A 50 -5.28 -4.31 3.71
N LEU A 51 -5.74 -5.52 4.01
CA LEU A 51 -4.89 -6.59 4.52
C LEU A 51 -4.37 -7.41 3.36
N VAL A 52 -3.08 -7.69 3.36
CA VAL A 52 -2.46 -8.55 2.35
C VAL A 52 -1.64 -9.62 3.03
N SER A 53 -1.61 -10.80 2.42
CA SER A 53 -0.67 -11.84 2.83
C SER A 53 0.68 -11.60 2.18
N HIS A 54 1.72 -11.78 2.95
CA HIS A 54 3.08 -11.54 2.46
C HIS A 54 4.02 -12.57 3.03
N ASP A 55 5.04 -12.92 2.24
CA ASP A 55 6.05 -13.90 2.66
C ASP A 55 6.96 -13.39 3.76
N GLN A 56 6.85 -12.15 4.13
CA GLN A 56 7.66 -11.59 5.19
C GLN A 56 7.25 -12.16 6.54
N LYS A 57 8.23 -12.49 7.34
CA LYS A 57 8.04 -13.08 8.66
C LYS A 57 7.42 -12.11 9.65
N GLU A 58 7.58 -10.82 9.41
CA GLU A 58 7.05 -9.77 10.26
C GLU A 58 5.98 -8.98 9.53
N GLY A 59 4.93 -8.64 10.26
CA GLY A 59 3.90 -7.76 9.72
C GLY A 59 4.48 -6.38 9.47
N VAL A 60 4.14 -5.77 8.34
CA VAL A 60 4.64 -4.46 7.96
C VAL A 60 3.46 -3.61 7.52
N LEU A 61 3.40 -2.40 8.06
CA LEU A 61 2.49 -1.38 7.58
C LEU A 61 3.21 -0.59 6.49
N ARG A 62 2.62 -0.54 5.29
CA ARG A 62 3.20 0.17 4.16
C ARG A 62 2.28 1.28 3.68
N PRO A 63 2.69 2.56 3.79
CA PRO A 63 1.92 3.65 3.23
C PRO A 63 2.09 3.73 1.72
N TYR A 64 1.03 4.17 1.04
CA TYR A 64 1.06 4.51 -0.38
C TYR A 64 0.85 6.00 -0.49
N TYR A 65 1.88 6.72 -0.89
CA TYR A 65 1.81 8.16 -1.05
C TYR A 65 1.26 8.50 -2.43
N ARG A 66 0.20 9.29 -2.44
CA ARG A 66 -0.49 9.67 -3.66
C ARG A 66 0.28 10.77 -4.38
N VAL A 67 0.63 10.54 -5.64
CA VAL A 67 1.35 11.52 -6.46
C VAL A 67 0.62 11.73 -7.78
N ASP A 68 0.80 12.91 -8.38
CA ASP A 68 0.19 13.24 -9.66
C ASP A 68 1.04 12.75 -10.84
N ASP A 69 2.35 12.69 -10.67
CA ASP A 69 3.31 12.26 -11.70
C ASP A 69 4.35 11.35 -11.06
N ILE A 70 4.12 10.06 -11.18
CA ILE A 70 4.99 9.07 -10.51
C ILE A 70 6.40 9.04 -11.12
N ALA A 71 6.53 9.30 -12.42
CA ALA A 71 7.85 9.31 -13.04
C ALA A 71 8.70 10.45 -12.48
N ALA A 72 8.11 11.63 -12.31
CA ALA A 72 8.81 12.77 -11.71
C ALA A 72 9.15 12.51 -10.24
N ALA A 73 8.23 11.89 -9.50
CA ALA A 73 8.46 11.56 -8.09
C ALA A 73 9.59 10.53 -7.93
N VAL A 74 9.62 9.51 -8.78
CA VAL A 74 10.68 8.50 -8.77
C VAL A 74 12.04 9.15 -9.06
N ALA A 75 12.10 10.08 -10.00
CA ALA A 75 13.33 10.79 -10.31
C ALA A 75 13.84 11.57 -9.09
N LYS A 76 12.93 12.19 -8.33
CA LYS A 76 13.30 12.89 -7.09
C LYS A 76 13.78 11.95 -6.00
N VAL A 77 13.14 10.79 -5.85
CA VAL A 77 13.58 9.78 -4.88
C VAL A 77 15.04 9.42 -5.15
N ARG A 78 15.36 9.12 -6.39
CA ARG A 78 16.73 8.75 -6.78
C ARG A 78 17.71 9.90 -6.60
N ALA A 79 17.29 11.11 -6.96
CA ALA A 79 18.15 12.30 -6.84
C ALA A 79 18.48 12.63 -5.39
N LEU A 80 17.59 12.32 -4.45
CA LEU A 80 17.77 12.63 -3.03
C LEU A 80 18.36 11.48 -2.22
N GLY A 81 18.87 10.45 -2.89
CA GLY A 81 19.61 9.37 -2.23
C GLY A 81 18.77 8.15 -1.88
N GLY A 82 17.51 8.12 -2.27
CA GLY A 82 16.66 6.95 -2.09
C GLY A 82 16.79 5.95 -3.23
N ARG A 83 16.01 4.88 -3.14
CA ARG A 83 15.94 3.87 -4.21
C ARG A 83 14.50 3.76 -4.68
N ALA A 84 14.33 3.47 -5.96
CA ALA A 84 13.03 3.21 -6.55
C ALA A 84 13.15 1.99 -7.46
N ASP A 85 12.23 1.04 -7.28
CA ASP A 85 12.10 -0.10 -8.17
C ASP A 85 11.45 0.35 -9.48
N GLU A 86 11.09 -0.58 -10.33
CA GLU A 86 10.39 -0.25 -11.57
C GLU A 86 8.96 0.17 -11.28
N ILE A 87 8.46 1.12 -12.06
CA ILE A 87 7.06 1.52 -12.02
C ILE A 87 6.23 0.40 -12.61
N THR A 88 5.22 -0.04 -11.86
CA THR A 88 4.30 -1.11 -12.30
C THR A 88 2.91 -0.55 -12.53
N LYS A 89 2.16 -1.19 -13.42
CA LYS A 89 0.80 -0.78 -13.76
C LYS A 89 -0.19 -1.80 -13.22
N SER A 90 -1.26 -1.32 -12.61
CA SER A 90 -2.37 -2.13 -12.15
C SER A 90 -3.68 -1.45 -12.48
N GLU A 91 -4.78 -2.09 -12.12
CA GLU A 91 -6.12 -1.53 -12.34
C GLU A 91 -6.29 -0.19 -11.60
N SER A 92 -5.71 -0.04 -10.43
CA SER A 92 -5.83 1.17 -9.63
C SER A 92 -4.87 2.30 -10.04
N GLY A 93 -3.96 2.03 -10.96
CA GLY A 93 -3.04 3.04 -11.48
C GLY A 93 -1.60 2.55 -11.55
N LEU A 94 -0.68 3.48 -11.39
CA LEU A 94 0.75 3.20 -11.42
C LEU A 94 1.30 3.18 -10.00
N GLY A 95 2.19 2.23 -9.74
CA GLY A 95 2.79 2.08 -8.42
C GLY A 95 4.29 1.83 -8.50
N CYS A 96 4.98 2.16 -7.43
CA CYS A 96 6.41 1.95 -7.33
C CYS A 96 6.82 1.75 -5.89
N LEU A 97 7.49 0.64 -5.60
CA LEU A 97 8.10 0.43 -4.29
C LEU A 97 9.39 1.25 -4.23
N CYS A 98 9.51 2.04 -3.20
CA CYS A 98 10.66 2.89 -2.98
C CYS A 98 11.23 2.68 -1.58
N HIS A 99 12.44 3.16 -1.37
CA HIS A 99 13.07 3.26 -0.06
C HIS A 99 13.64 4.66 0.08
N ASP A 100 13.51 5.26 1.26
CA ASP A 100 14.11 6.57 1.49
C ASP A 100 15.64 6.46 1.61
N ASP A 101 16.30 7.56 1.92
CA ASP A 101 17.75 7.62 2.02
C ASP A 101 18.33 6.87 3.23
N GLN A 102 17.46 6.34 4.08
CA GLN A 102 17.85 5.53 5.24
C GLN A 102 17.35 4.09 5.14
N GLY A 103 16.79 3.71 3.98
CA GLY A 103 16.35 2.35 3.71
C GLY A 103 14.92 2.03 4.17
N VAL A 104 14.13 3.04 4.54
CA VAL A 104 12.74 2.80 4.98
C VAL A 104 11.83 2.64 3.76
N PRO A 105 11.07 1.54 3.66
CA PRO A 105 10.23 1.30 2.49
C PRO A 105 8.94 2.13 2.50
N PHE A 106 8.52 2.53 1.32
CA PHE A 106 7.23 3.17 1.08
C PHE A 106 6.82 2.95 -0.37
N HIS A 107 5.55 3.19 -0.67
CA HIS A 107 5.05 3.11 -2.04
C HIS A 107 4.65 4.48 -2.55
N LEU A 108 4.91 4.72 -3.83
CA LEU A 108 4.31 5.82 -4.56
C LEU A 108 3.14 5.26 -5.38
N TRP A 109 2.09 6.05 -5.51
CA TRP A 109 0.89 5.64 -6.23
C TRP A 109 0.34 6.83 -7.01
N GLN A 110 0.25 6.64 -8.34
CA GLN A 110 -0.45 7.58 -9.21
C GLN A 110 -1.79 6.94 -9.56
N PRO A 111 -2.90 7.41 -8.99
CA PRO A 111 -4.19 6.77 -9.21
C PRO A 111 -4.63 6.81 -10.66
N ALA A 112 -5.24 5.72 -11.11
CA ALA A 112 -5.97 5.71 -12.38
C ALA A 112 -7.24 6.55 -12.26
N PRO A 113 -7.83 6.99 -13.38
CA PRO A 113 -9.11 7.71 -13.32
C PRO A 113 -10.16 6.91 -12.55
N GLY A 114 -10.84 7.57 -11.63
CA GLY A 114 -11.85 6.94 -10.77
C GLY A 114 -11.31 6.34 -9.47
N PHE A 115 -10.02 6.42 -9.27
CA PHE A 115 -9.37 5.95 -8.03
C PHE A 115 -8.66 7.11 -7.27
#